data_efe59286dbd48d1a60ee1136ad33daa0
#
_entry.id   efe59286dbd48d1a60ee1136ad33daa0
#
_cell.length_a   1.000
_cell.length_b   1.000
_cell.length_c   1.000
_cell.angle_alpha   90.00
_cell.angle_beta   90.00
_cell.angle_gamma   90.00
#
_symmetry.space_group_name_H-M   'P 1'
#
loop_
_entity.id
_entity.type
_entity.pdbx_description
1 polymer ?
#
loop_
_entity_poly.entity_id
_entity_poly.type
_entity_poly.pdbx_seq_one_letter_code
_entity_poly.pdbx_strand_id
1 'polypeptide(L)'
;KVELTLFQVDDLEISKPQGICIDDLMPERLEQHPDATLLKLDESGEEIEVELYSHLLRSNCPVTGQPDWGTVFIRFKGKKPCYRSLLAYIISYRQHNGFHEQCVEQIFADIWQNLQPEKLMVYATYTRRGGLDINPCRVSDLTWMPKPIRLARQ
;
A
#
# COMPACT_ATOMS: atom_id res chain seq x y z
N LYS A 1 18.36 9.71 9.43
CA LYS A 1 19.47 9.52 8.46
C LYS A 1 18.92 9.89 7.08
N VAL A 2 19.62 10.73 6.34
CA VAL A 2 19.34 11.07 4.94
C VAL A 2 20.42 10.44 4.08
N GLU A 3 20.01 9.74 3.03
CA GLU A 3 20.91 9.22 2.00
C GLU A 3 20.56 9.90 0.68
N LEU A 4 21.58 10.37 -0.04
CA LEU A 4 21.42 10.99 -1.36
C LEU A 4 22.14 10.13 -2.39
N THR A 5 21.42 9.73 -3.43
CA THR A 5 21.98 9.04 -4.58
C THR A 5 21.64 9.82 -5.85
N LEU A 6 22.63 10.06 -6.69
CA LEU A 6 22.46 10.72 -7.99
C LEU A 6 22.49 9.67 -9.09
N PHE A 7 21.53 9.76 -10.00
CA PHE A 7 21.42 8.87 -11.17
C PHE A 7 21.45 9.72 -12.46
N GLN A 8 22.02 9.17 -13.52
CA GLN A 8 21.76 9.66 -14.86
C GLN A 8 20.38 9.17 -15.32
N VAL A 9 19.79 9.87 -16.30
CA VAL A 9 18.45 9.49 -16.81
C VAL A 9 18.44 8.07 -17.34
N ASP A 10 19.54 7.66 -17.99
CA ASP A 10 19.68 6.33 -18.58
C ASP A 10 19.88 5.20 -17.54
N ASP A 11 20.20 5.56 -16.29
CA ASP A 11 20.33 4.60 -15.18
C ASP A 11 18.99 4.29 -14.51
N LEU A 12 17.92 4.99 -14.88
CA LEU A 12 16.60 4.82 -14.28
C LEU A 12 15.82 3.68 -14.93
N GLU A 13 15.73 2.56 -14.25
CA GLU A 13 14.93 1.43 -14.67
C GLU A 13 13.48 1.54 -14.18
N ILE A 14 12.52 1.21 -15.05
CA ILE A 14 11.12 1.04 -14.68
C ILE A 14 10.93 -0.37 -14.16
N SER A 15 10.56 -0.48 -12.88
CA SER A 15 10.33 -1.75 -12.21
C SER A 15 8.94 -2.30 -12.52
N LYS A 16 8.80 -3.63 -12.45
CA LYS A 16 7.49 -4.30 -12.40
C LYS A 16 7.15 -4.62 -10.94
N PRO A 17 5.88 -4.49 -10.55
CA PRO A 17 5.44 -4.94 -9.23
C PRO A 17 5.77 -6.42 -9.02
N GLN A 18 6.17 -6.76 -7.81
CA GLN A 18 6.35 -8.15 -7.38
C GLN A 18 5.20 -8.56 -6.47
N GLY A 19 4.89 -9.85 -6.44
CA GLY A 19 3.81 -10.38 -5.63
C GLY A 19 2.52 -10.61 -6.40
N ILE A 20 1.43 -10.82 -5.67
CA ILE A 20 0.09 -11.12 -6.21
C ILE A 20 -0.69 -9.81 -6.36
N CYS A 21 -1.14 -9.51 -7.57
CA CYS A 21 -2.09 -8.43 -7.83
C CYS A 21 -3.48 -8.85 -7.33
N ILE A 22 -4.12 -8.00 -6.53
CA ILE A 22 -5.46 -8.28 -6.01
C ILE A 22 -6.56 -7.47 -6.71
N ASP A 23 -6.22 -6.71 -7.75
CA ASP A 23 -7.13 -5.77 -8.41
C ASP A 23 -8.28 -6.43 -9.18
N ASP A 24 -8.08 -7.67 -9.64
CA ASP A 24 -9.09 -8.44 -10.39
C ASP A 24 -10.15 -9.10 -9.48
N LEU A 25 -9.97 -8.98 -8.16
CA LEU A 25 -10.93 -9.52 -7.21
C LEU A 25 -12.16 -8.61 -7.11
N MET A 26 -13.33 -9.23 -6.85
CA MET A 26 -14.53 -8.47 -6.55
C MET A 26 -14.56 -8.13 -5.05
N PRO A 27 -14.47 -6.83 -4.65
CA PRO A 27 -14.58 -6.45 -3.26
C PRO A 27 -15.97 -6.83 -2.69
N GLU A 28 -16.01 -7.19 -1.41
CA GLU A 28 -17.27 -7.61 -0.77
C GLU A 28 -18.24 -6.43 -0.59
N ARG A 29 -17.67 -5.25 -0.28
CA ARG A 29 -18.41 -4.01 -0.04
C ARG A 29 -17.55 -2.83 -0.48
N LEU A 30 -18.19 -1.77 -0.98
CA LEU A 30 -17.51 -0.54 -1.36
C LEU A 30 -17.86 0.56 -0.37
N GLU A 31 -16.82 1.12 0.25
CA GLU A 31 -16.91 2.32 1.09
C GLU A 31 -16.08 3.44 0.46
N GLN A 32 -16.38 4.68 0.83
CA GLN A 32 -15.70 5.86 0.28
C GLN A 32 -14.73 6.51 1.26
N HIS A 33 -14.75 6.08 2.52
CA HIS A 33 -13.84 6.52 3.58
C HIS A 33 -13.19 5.30 4.23
N PRO A 34 -11.96 5.43 4.74
CA PRO A 34 -11.26 4.32 5.39
C PRO A 34 -12.12 3.67 6.47
N ASP A 35 -12.34 2.38 6.33
CA ASP A 35 -13.14 1.58 7.25
C ASP A 35 -12.39 0.29 7.61
N ALA A 36 -11.69 0.31 8.73
CA ALA A 36 -10.91 -0.82 9.21
C ALA A 36 -11.77 -2.07 9.53
N THR A 37 -13.09 -1.91 9.71
CA THR A 37 -14.01 -3.04 9.94
C THR A 37 -14.20 -3.93 8.72
N LEU A 38 -13.75 -3.47 7.53
CA LEU A 38 -13.71 -4.27 6.32
C LEU A 38 -12.64 -5.38 6.40
N LEU A 39 -11.55 -5.15 7.16
CA LEU A 39 -10.42 -6.07 7.24
C LEU A 39 -10.82 -7.36 7.98
N LYS A 40 -10.63 -8.50 7.32
CA LYS A 40 -10.95 -9.83 7.84
C LYS A 40 -9.84 -10.83 7.51
N LEU A 41 -9.69 -11.83 8.36
CA LEU A 41 -8.91 -13.02 8.03
C LEU A 41 -9.71 -13.94 7.10
N ASP A 42 -8.99 -14.75 6.34
CA ASP A 42 -9.58 -15.85 5.55
C ASP A 42 -10.06 -16.97 6.49
N GLU A 43 -11.16 -17.62 6.12
CA GLU A 43 -11.77 -18.68 6.93
C GLU A 43 -10.89 -19.95 7.02
N SER A 44 -9.90 -20.09 6.13
CA SER A 44 -8.99 -21.25 6.16
C SER A 44 -8.11 -21.32 7.41
N GLY A 45 -7.83 -20.16 8.03
CA GLY A 45 -6.91 -20.05 9.16
C GLY A 45 -5.45 -20.40 8.81
N GLU A 46 -5.12 -20.50 7.53
CA GLU A 46 -3.78 -20.82 7.02
C GLU A 46 -2.76 -19.76 7.44
N GLU A 47 -1.59 -20.18 7.91
CA GLU A 47 -0.46 -19.30 8.15
C GLU A 47 0.34 -19.14 6.86
N ILE A 48 0.58 -17.89 6.44
CA ILE A 48 1.27 -17.58 5.19
C ILE A 48 2.30 -16.48 5.35
N GLU A 49 3.25 -16.44 4.42
CA GLU A 49 4.02 -15.26 4.10
C GLU A 49 3.75 -14.92 2.63
N VAL A 50 3.27 -13.70 2.38
CA VAL A 50 2.81 -13.29 1.04
C VAL A 50 3.18 -11.85 0.76
N GLU A 51 3.45 -11.54 -0.51
CA GLU A 51 3.55 -10.20 -1.05
C GLU A 51 2.35 -9.94 -1.96
N LEU A 52 1.57 -8.91 -1.63
CA LEU A 52 0.39 -8.46 -2.34
C LEU A 52 0.59 -7.04 -2.85
N TYR A 53 -0.07 -6.68 -3.94
CA TYR A 53 -0.15 -5.28 -4.36
C TYR A 53 -1.50 -4.95 -5.01
N SER A 54 -1.83 -3.65 -4.96
CA SER A 54 -2.98 -3.08 -5.64
C SER A 54 -2.63 -1.73 -6.25
N HIS A 55 -3.08 -1.48 -7.47
CA HIS A 55 -3.00 -0.21 -8.17
C HIS A 55 -4.22 0.70 -7.90
N LEU A 56 -5.14 0.26 -7.06
CA LEU A 56 -6.42 0.94 -6.83
C LEU A 56 -6.42 1.89 -5.63
N LEU A 57 -5.27 2.03 -4.94
CA LEU A 57 -5.13 3.05 -3.90
C LEU A 57 -5.29 4.44 -4.51
N ARG A 58 -6.20 5.21 -3.95
CA ARG A 58 -6.40 6.63 -4.25
C ARG A 58 -6.79 7.36 -2.98
N SER A 59 -6.19 8.51 -2.75
CA SER A 59 -6.60 9.48 -1.74
C SER A 59 -6.68 10.87 -2.36
N ASN A 60 -6.98 11.89 -1.58
CA ASN A 60 -6.96 13.27 -2.03
C ASN A 60 -5.97 14.07 -1.19
N CYS A 61 -5.26 14.98 -1.82
CA CYS A 61 -4.38 15.90 -1.12
C CYS A 61 -5.20 16.80 -0.18
N PRO A 62 -4.87 16.89 1.11
CA PRO A 62 -5.66 17.68 2.06
C PRO A 62 -5.56 19.20 1.81
N VAL A 63 -4.54 19.62 1.05
CA VAL A 63 -4.30 21.05 0.74
C VAL A 63 -4.97 21.46 -0.56
N THR A 64 -4.83 20.69 -1.63
CA THR A 64 -5.28 21.04 -2.99
C THR A 64 -6.56 20.33 -3.41
N GLY A 65 -6.97 19.27 -2.71
CA GLY A 65 -8.08 18.41 -3.10
C GLY A 65 -7.82 17.56 -4.34
N GLN A 66 -6.61 17.61 -4.91
CA GLN A 66 -6.25 16.81 -6.08
C GLN A 66 -6.15 15.32 -5.71
N PRO A 67 -6.52 14.42 -6.61
CA PRO A 67 -6.38 12.99 -6.39
C PRO A 67 -4.91 12.58 -6.40
N ASP A 68 -4.56 11.76 -5.41
CA ASP A 68 -3.28 11.08 -5.29
C ASP A 68 -3.46 9.61 -5.60
N TRP A 69 -3.06 9.21 -6.79
CA TRP A 69 -3.10 7.83 -7.22
C TRP A 69 -1.82 7.10 -6.79
N GLY A 70 -1.98 5.89 -6.28
CA GLY A 70 -0.85 5.10 -5.81
C GLY A 70 -0.97 3.61 -6.11
N THR A 71 0.16 2.94 -6.03
CA THR A 71 0.25 1.49 -5.93
C THR A 71 0.68 1.16 -4.52
N VAL A 72 -0.12 0.38 -3.80
CA VAL A 72 0.23 -0.10 -2.46
C VAL A 72 0.75 -1.53 -2.54
N PHE A 73 1.84 -1.80 -1.82
CA PHE A 73 2.45 -3.10 -1.62
C PHE A 73 2.31 -3.49 -0.16
N ILE A 74 1.91 -4.72 0.09
CA ILE A 74 1.73 -5.27 1.42
C ILE A 74 2.46 -6.61 1.48
N ARG A 75 3.52 -6.69 2.28
CA ARG A 75 4.13 -7.96 2.65
C ARG A 75 3.64 -8.35 4.03
N PHE A 76 3.06 -9.50 4.12
CA PHE A 76 2.32 -9.96 5.29
C PHE A 76 2.79 -11.35 5.70
N LYS A 77 3.03 -11.57 7.00
CA LYS A 77 3.26 -12.88 7.58
C LYS A 77 2.34 -13.08 8.77
N GLY A 78 1.58 -14.17 8.76
CA GLY A 78 0.59 -14.53 9.78
C GLY A 78 -0.59 -15.28 9.19
N LYS A 79 -1.70 -15.28 9.89
CA LYS A 79 -2.95 -15.87 9.39
C LYS A 79 -3.41 -15.15 8.13
N LYS A 80 -3.67 -15.91 7.10
CA LYS A 80 -4.05 -15.43 5.77
C LYS A 80 -5.14 -14.36 5.82
N PRO A 81 -4.91 -13.16 5.27
CA PRO A 81 -5.96 -12.16 5.13
C PRO A 81 -6.95 -12.55 4.02
N CYS A 82 -8.20 -12.17 4.16
CA CYS A 82 -9.15 -12.23 3.07
C CYS A 82 -8.80 -11.14 2.03
N TYR A 83 -8.28 -11.53 0.86
CA TYR A 83 -7.80 -10.57 -0.15
C TYR A 83 -8.92 -9.66 -0.69
N ARG A 84 -10.16 -10.16 -0.77
CA ARG A 84 -11.32 -9.37 -1.20
C ARG A 84 -11.66 -8.28 -0.18
N SER A 85 -11.55 -8.57 1.10
CA SER A 85 -11.76 -7.61 2.17
C SER A 85 -10.62 -6.58 2.22
N LEU A 86 -9.39 -7.02 2.01
CA LEU A 86 -8.23 -6.13 1.92
C LEU A 86 -8.35 -5.16 0.73
N LEU A 87 -8.80 -5.65 -0.43
CA LEU A 87 -9.06 -4.80 -1.59
C LEU A 87 -10.16 -3.79 -1.30
N ALA A 88 -11.28 -4.21 -0.67
CA ALA A 88 -12.36 -3.32 -0.27
C ALA A 88 -11.84 -2.19 0.64
N TYR A 89 -10.97 -2.53 1.61
CA TYR A 89 -10.35 -1.58 2.50
C TYR A 89 -9.44 -0.59 1.74
N ILE A 90 -8.60 -1.05 0.81
CA ILE A 90 -7.74 -0.17 -0.01
C ILE A 90 -8.60 0.81 -0.83
N ILE A 91 -9.69 0.33 -1.45
CA ILE A 91 -10.58 1.16 -2.26
C ILE A 91 -11.32 2.20 -1.41
N SER A 92 -11.55 1.96 -0.13
CA SER A 92 -12.25 2.87 0.77
C SER A 92 -11.54 4.23 0.96
N TYR A 93 -10.26 4.32 0.60
CA TYR A 93 -9.51 5.57 0.65
C TYR A 93 -9.91 6.62 -0.41
N ARG A 94 -10.78 6.30 -1.37
CA ARG A 94 -11.06 7.15 -2.54
C ARG A 94 -11.54 8.56 -2.25
N GLN A 95 -12.21 8.79 -1.13
CA GLN A 95 -12.65 10.12 -0.69
C GLN A 95 -11.88 10.62 0.55
N HIS A 96 -10.87 9.85 0.99
CA HIS A 96 -10.05 10.24 2.12
C HIS A 96 -9.13 11.40 1.76
N ASN A 97 -9.08 12.42 2.64
CA ASN A 97 -8.13 13.52 2.57
C ASN A 97 -6.98 13.26 3.55
N GLY A 98 -5.78 13.04 3.05
CA GLY A 98 -4.60 12.75 3.87
C GLY A 98 -3.32 12.86 3.07
N PHE A 99 -2.21 13.17 3.74
CA PHE A 99 -0.90 13.09 3.11
C PHE A 99 -0.53 11.62 2.83
N HIS A 100 0.33 11.40 1.85
CA HIS A 100 0.75 10.06 1.43
C HIS A 100 1.28 9.22 2.59
N GLU A 101 2.09 9.85 3.44
CA GLU A 101 2.68 9.23 4.62
C GLU A 101 1.61 8.83 5.64
N GLN A 102 0.62 9.69 5.87
CA GLN A 102 -0.49 9.42 6.78
C GLN A 102 -1.35 8.27 6.31
N CYS A 103 -1.60 8.19 4.99
CA CYS A 103 -2.34 7.07 4.41
C CYS A 103 -1.62 5.73 4.65
N VAL A 104 -0.30 5.68 4.43
CA VAL A 104 0.48 4.45 4.66
C VAL A 104 0.55 4.08 6.14
N GLU A 105 0.72 5.07 7.04
CA GLU A 105 0.67 4.86 8.49
C GLU A 105 -0.69 4.28 8.93
N GLN A 106 -1.79 4.83 8.41
CA GLN A 106 -3.13 4.36 8.73
C GLN A 106 -3.37 2.95 8.20
N ILE A 107 -2.98 2.66 6.95
CA ILE A 107 -3.10 1.33 6.37
C ILE A 107 -2.30 0.31 7.20
N PHE A 108 -1.07 0.66 7.58
CA PHE A 108 -0.25 -0.20 8.43
C PHE A 108 -0.91 -0.45 9.79
N ALA A 109 -1.35 0.61 10.47
CA ALA A 109 -1.96 0.51 11.80
C ALA A 109 -3.25 -0.32 11.77
N ASP A 110 -4.12 -0.09 10.78
CA ASP A 110 -5.39 -0.80 10.68
C ASP A 110 -5.18 -2.29 10.38
N ILE A 111 -4.26 -2.65 9.47
CA ILE A 111 -3.91 -4.05 9.20
C ILE A 111 -3.31 -4.69 10.45
N TRP A 112 -2.38 -4.00 11.11
CA TRP A 112 -1.70 -4.50 12.31
C TRP A 112 -2.69 -4.80 13.44
N GLN A 113 -3.63 -3.89 13.69
CA GLN A 113 -4.62 -4.01 14.77
C GLN A 113 -5.69 -5.06 14.49
N ASN A 114 -6.18 -5.12 13.24
CA ASN A 114 -7.33 -5.97 12.91
C ASN A 114 -6.95 -7.39 12.48
N LEU A 115 -5.80 -7.57 11.82
CA LEU A 115 -5.37 -8.87 11.32
C LEU A 115 -4.25 -9.50 12.15
N GLN A 116 -3.61 -8.74 13.05
CA GLN A 116 -2.58 -9.20 13.99
C GLN A 116 -1.48 -10.06 13.36
N PRO A 117 -0.79 -9.58 12.30
CA PRO A 117 0.28 -10.33 11.69
C PRO A 117 1.51 -10.48 12.60
N GLU A 118 2.35 -11.49 12.34
CA GLU A 118 3.68 -11.60 12.95
C GLU A 118 4.62 -10.53 12.43
N LYS A 119 4.55 -10.26 11.10
CA LYS A 119 5.31 -9.22 10.42
C LYS A 119 4.47 -8.55 9.35
N LEU A 120 4.68 -7.26 9.18
CA LEU A 120 3.98 -6.44 8.19
C LEU A 120 4.92 -5.41 7.58
N MET A 121 4.82 -5.25 6.28
CA MET A 121 5.32 -4.09 5.53
C MET A 121 4.17 -3.52 4.72
N VAL A 122 4.02 -2.20 4.76
CA VAL A 122 3.17 -1.43 3.85
C VAL A 122 4.03 -0.38 3.18
N TYR A 123 4.10 -0.41 1.86
CA TYR A 123 4.85 0.49 1.03
C TYR A 123 3.94 1.01 -0.08
N ALA A 124 3.97 2.30 -0.36
CA ALA A 124 3.21 2.85 -1.47
C ALA A 124 4.10 3.68 -2.39
N THR A 125 3.81 3.61 -3.68
CA THR A 125 4.39 4.45 -4.72
C THR A 125 3.30 5.32 -5.31
N TYR A 126 3.40 6.64 -5.12
CA TYR A 126 2.40 7.59 -5.60
C TYR A 126 2.83 8.27 -6.89
N THR A 127 1.86 8.76 -7.66
CA THR A 127 2.12 9.64 -8.81
C THR A 127 2.85 10.90 -8.36
N ARG A 128 3.81 11.34 -9.17
CA ARG A 128 4.68 12.48 -8.87
C ARG A 128 3.90 13.78 -8.63
N ARG A 129 4.42 14.57 -7.69
CA ARG A 129 4.00 15.95 -7.49
C ARG A 129 5.19 16.88 -7.64
N GLY A 130 5.09 17.84 -8.58
CA GLY A 130 6.19 18.77 -8.84
C GLY A 130 7.52 18.09 -9.22
N GLY A 131 7.47 16.92 -9.85
CA GLY A 131 8.65 16.14 -10.21
C GLY A 131 9.22 15.27 -9.09
N LEU A 132 8.59 15.24 -7.91
CA LEU A 132 9.01 14.41 -6.77
C LEU A 132 8.14 13.16 -6.64
N ASP A 133 8.77 12.00 -6.54
CA ASP A 133 8.15 10.74 -6.14
C ASP A 133 8.11 10.67 -4.60
N ILE A 134 6.92 10.50 -4.03
CA ILE A 134 6.73 10.34 -2.58
C ILE A 134 6.29 8.90 -2.34
N ASN A 135 7.20 8.10 -1.77
CA ASN A 135 7.03 6.65 -1.64
C ASN A 135 7.18 6.23 -0.16
N PRO A 136 6.16 6.48 0.67
CA PRO A 136 6.22 6.17 2.09
C PRO A 136 6.22 4.66 2.33
N CYS A 137 6.91 4.25 3.39
CA CYS A 137 7.00 2.87 3.81
C CYS A 137 6.91 2.75 5.34
N ARG A 138 6.19 1.73 5.80
CA ARG A 138 6.15 1.32 7.20
C ARG A 138 6.42 -0.18 7.31
N VAL A 139 7.31 -0.56 8.22
CA VAL A 139 7.66 -1.97 8.49
C VAL A 139 7.66 -2.25 9.98
N SER A 140 7.24 -3.46 10.35
CA SER A 140 7.38 -3.98 11.72
C SER A 140 8.77 -4.56 11.98
N ASP A 141 9.51 -4.90 10.92
CA ASP A 141 10.85 -5.51 10.96
C ASP A 141 11.72 -4.84 9.88
N LEU A 142 12.83 -4.24 10.28
CA LEU A 142 13.73 -3.52 9.37
C LEU A 142 14.33 -4.39 8.27
N THR A 143 14.39 -5.72 8.47
CA THR A 143 14.83 -6.65 7.42
C THR A 143 13.88 -6.73 6.22
N TRP A 144 12.66 -6.22 6.38
CA TRP A 144 11.64 -6.13 5.35
C TRP A 144 11.57 -4.77 4.64
N MET A 145 12.52 -3.87 4.94
CA MET A 145 12.58 -2.58 4.24
C MET A 145 12.75 -2.80 2.73
N PRO A 146 11.80 -2.35 1.90
CA PRO A 146 11.90 -2.55 0.45
C PRO A 146 13.00 -1.69 -0.14
N LYS A 147 13.57 -2.14 -1.24
CA LYS A 147 14.37 -1.26 -2.09
C LYS A 147 13.44 -0.27 -2.78
N PRO A 148 13.88 1.00 -2.95
CA PRO A 148 13.13 1.95 -3.75
C PRO A 148 12.90 1.41 -5.16
N ILE A 149 11.66 1.49 -5.63
CA ILE A 149 11.29 1.10 -6.99
C ILE A 149 10.60 2.27 -7.67
N ARG A 150 10.65 2.28 -8.98
CA ARG A 150 9.90 3.21 -9.81
C ARG A 150 9.03 2.46 -10.79
N LEU A 151 7.74 2.73 -10.75
CA LEU A 151 6.76 2.12 -11.63
C LEU A 151 6.44 3.04 -12.82
N ALA A 152 5.98 2.47 -13.93
CA ALA A 152 5.51 3.22 -15.09
C ALA A 152 4.33 4.16 -14.77
N ARG A 153 3.63 3.93 -13.67
CA ARG A 153 2.49 4.73 -13.21
C ARG A 153 2.87 5.99 -12.42
N GLN A 154 4.13 6.13 -12.05
CA GLN A 154 4.61 7.29 -11.29
C GLN A 154 4.98 8.48 -12.16
#